data_b4a77021698d9dff6f5a4b2d4f66b8fc
#
_entry.id   b4a77021698d9dff6f5a4b2d4f66b8fc
#
_cell.length_a   1.000
_cell.length_b   1.000
_cell.length_c   1.000
_cell.angle_alpha   90.00
_cell.angle_beta   90.00
_cell.angle_gamma   90.00
#
_symmetry.space_group_name_H-M   'P 1'
#
loop_
_entity.id
_entity.type
_entity.pdbx_description
1 polymer ?
#
loop_
_entity_poly.entity_id
_entity_poly.type
_entity_poly.pdbx_seq_one_letter_code
_entity_poly.pdbx_strand_id
1 'polypeptide(L)'
;WLQQHAVGMRVGDLADRTSLQSALRGVDVLFNVASLGFGHAANIVAAAKAAGVGRAVFVSSASVFTQLPAASKPVRIQAERLITESGLNYTVLRPTMIYGAPRDRNIWRLINHLRRWPVIPVVGRGDALQQPVFVEDVATAVVRSAGADHAIGKAYNLAGAAPLSFVQMIDVTCARLGRNVTKIHLPPWMARTGAAVFSRLGLRITPEQVARIEEDKVFDIGAAAADLRYEPLDFDHGVARELQWLDKL
;
A
#
# COMPACT_ATOMS: atom_id res chain seq x y z
N TRP A 1 9.68 20.39 -3.35
CA TRP A 1 8.23 20.54 -3.42
C TRP A 1 7.66 21.08 -2.10
N LEU A 2 7.95 20.45 -0.94
CA LEU A 2 7.41 20.88 0.36
C LEU A 2 7.78 22.34 0.68
N GLN A 3 9.03 22.74 0.46
CA GLN A 3 9.49 24.11 0.68
C GLN A 3 8.81 25.12 -0.26
N GLN A 4 8.56 24.75 -1.52
CA GLN A 4 7.88 25.60 -2.51
C GLN A 4 6.39 25.86 -2.16
N HIS A 5 5.77 25.00 -1.34
CA HIS A 5 4.37 25.10 -0.93
C HIS A 5 4.21 25.63 0.50
N ALA A 6 5.22 26.30 1.05
CA ALA A 6 5.21 26.89 2.39
C ALA A 6 4.87 25.87 3.50
N VAL A 7 5.27 24.60 3.33
CA VAL A 7 5.04 23.55 4.33
C VAL A 7 6.07 23.69 5.45
N GLY A 8 5.61 23.90 6.67
CA GLY A 8 6.45 23.91 7.86
C GLY A 8 7.02 22.51 8.14
N MET A 9 8.34 22.41 8.26
CA MET A 9 8.99 21.13 8.55
C MET A 9 9.36 21.07 10.03
N ARG A 10 9.02 19.95 10.70
CA ARG A 10 9.45 19.64 12.05
C ARG A 10 10.11 18.26 12.06
N VAL A 11 11.19 18.14 12.79
CA VAL A 11 11.89 16.86 12.97
C VAL A 11 11.25 16.12 14.14
N GLY A 12 10.95 14.84 13.95
CA GLY A 12 10.46 13.94 14.99
C GLY A 12 10.98 12.53 14.78
N ASP A 13 11.35 11.86 15.88
CA ASP A 13 11.75 10.44 15.87
C ASP A 13 10.61 9.58 16.38
N LEU A 14 10.16 8.61 15.59
CA LEU A 14 9.09 7.68 15.96
C LEU A 14 9.44 6.82 17.19
N ALA A 15 10.72 6.62 17.47
CA ALA A 15 11.18 5.91 18.66
C ALA A 15 11.18 6.80 19.93
N ASP A 16 11.18 8.15 19.77
CA ASP A 16 11.19 9.10 20.87
C ASP A 16 9.83 9.82 21.01
N ARG A 17 9.11 9.46 22.05
CA ARG A 17 7.80 10.04 22.38
C ARG A 17 7.86 11.55 22.61
N THR A 18 8.92 12.05 23.25
CA THR A 18 9.09 13.49 23.57
C THR A 18 9.31 14.30 22.30
N SER A 19 10.15 13.78 21.41
CA SER A 19 10.37 14.32 20.06
C SER A 19 9.08 14.42 19.27
N LEU A 20 8.29 13.33 19.24
CA LEU A 20 6.98 13.32 18.56
C LEU A 20 5.99 14.32 19.19
N GLN A 21 5.91 14.39 20.52
CA GLN A 21 5.02 15.34 21.20
C GLN A 21 5.38 16.78 20.84
N SER A 22 6.67 17.10 20.77
CA SER A 22 7.15 18.42 20.35
C SER A 22 6.79 18.72 18.88
N ALA A 23 6.95 17.74 18.00
CA ALA A 23 6.60 17.87 16.59
C ALA A 23 5.08 18.07 16.38
N LEU A 24 4.24 17.47 17.22
CA LEU A 24 2.77 17.53 17.13
C LEU A 24 2.16 18.73 17.85
N ARG A 25 2.95 19.59 18.52
CA ARG A 25 2.42 20.75 19.24
C ARG A 25 1.67 21.71 18.31
N GLY A 26 0.40 22.00 18.63
CA GLY A 26 -0.47 22.86 17.83
C GLY A 26 -0.94 22.23 16.51
N VAL A 27 -0.97 20.89 16.44
CA VAL A 27 -1.50 20.13 15.31
C VAL A 27 -2.95 19.72 15.64
N ASP A 28 -3.89 20.15 14.81
CA ASP A 28 -5.30 19.80 14.94
C ASP A 28 -5.61 18.42 14.35
N VAL A 29 -4.99 18.10 13.18
CA VAL A 29 -5.21 16.85 12.45
C VAL A 29 -3.88 16.15 12.19
N LEU A 30 -3.79 14.89 12.59
CA LEU A 30 -2.64 14.02 12.33
C LEU A 30 -2.95 13.04 11.19
N PHE A 31 -2.12 13.06 10.15
CA PHE A 31 -2.07 12.00 9.13
C PHE A 31 -0.82 11.15 9.37
N ASN A 32 -0.97 9.97 9.95
CA ASN A 32 0.14 9.05 10.10
C ASN A 32 0.25 8.15 8.88
N VAL A 33 1.20 8.45 8.01
CA VAL A 33 1.56 7.62 6.84
C VAL A 33 2.81 6.76 7.09
N ALA A 34 3.44 6.90 8.26
CA ALA A 34 4.53 6.05 8.68
C ALA A 34 4.02 4.62 8.93
N SER A 35 4.79 3.62 8.51
CA SER A 35 4.38 2.22 8.64
C SER A 35 4.13 1.81 10.08
N LEU A 36 2.92 1.39 10.39
CA LEU A 36 2.56 0.80 11.69
C LEU A 36 3.28 -0.52 11.97
N GLY A 37 3.83 -1.17 10.93
CA GLY A 37 4.61 -2.39 11.06
C GLY A 37 6.00 -2.21 11.69
N PHE A 38 6.42 -0.98 12.00
CA PHE A 38 7.68 -0.68 12.68
C PHE A 38 7.57 -0.68 14.22
N GLY A 39 6.35 -0.81 14.79
CA GLY A 39 6.15 -0.94 16.23
C GLY A 39 6.07 0.38 17.01
N HIS A 40 5.99 1.53 16.32
CA HIS A 40 6.01 2.84 16.98
C HIS A 40 4.60 3.39 17.32
N ALA A 41 3.52 2.62 17.11
CA ALA A 41 2.15 3.09 17.31
C ALA A 41 1.89 3.61 18.72
N ALA A 42 2.44 2.97 19.75
CA ALA A 42 2.28 3.41 21.15
C ALA A 42 2.83 4.83 21.36
N ASN A 43 4.01 5.16 20.79
CA ASN A 43 4.59 6.49 20.88
C ASN A 43 3.78 7.52 20.13
N ILE A 44 3.31 7.18 18.91
CA ILE A 44 2.50 8.07 18.07
C ILE A 44 1.18 8.41 18.78
N VAL A 45 0.46 7.40 19.27
CA VAL A 45 -0.79 7.57 20.00
C VAL A 45 -0.60 8.41 21.25
N ALA A 46 0.42 8.09 22.07
CA ALA A 46 0.69 8.80 23.29
C ALA A 46 1.09 10.27 23.03
N ALA A 47 1.89 10.54 22.01
CA ALA A 47 2.28 11.89 21.61
C ALA A 47 1.10 12.70 21.07
N ALA A 48 0.24 12.08 20.24
CA ALA A 48 -0.96 12.72 19.70
C ALA A 48 -1.93 13.12 20.84
N LYS A 49 -2.17 12.24 21.80
CA LYS A 49 -3.00 12.55 22.99
C LYS A 49 -2.41 13.69 23.82
N ALA A 50 -1.12 13.63 24.12
CA ALA A 50 -0.44 14.64 24.91
C ALA A 50 -0.37 16.02 24.20
N ALA A 51 -0.37 16.04 22.87
CA ALA A 51 -0.41 17.25 22.07
C ALA A 51 -1.84 17.80 21.85
N GLY A 52 -2.89 17.08 22.28
CA GLY A 52 -4.27 17.49 22.09
C GLY A 52 -4.77 17.40 20.65
N VAL A 53 -4.23 16.46 19.86
CA VAL A 53 -4.67 16.27 18.47
C VAL A 53 -6.15 15.94 18.41
N GLY A 54 -6.94 16.76 17.73
CA GLY A 54 -8.41 16.62 17.66
C GLY A 54 -8.87 15.50 16.72
N ARG A 55 -8.10 15.20 15.66
CA ARG A 55 -8.42 14.19 14.65
C ARG A 55 -7.18 13.43 14.20
N ALA A 56 -7.25 12.10 14.08
CA ALA A 56 -6.11 11.28 13.66
C ALA A 56 -6.50 10.27 12.59
N VAL A 57 -5.79 10.25 11.46
CA VAL A 57 -5.95 9.29 10.37
C VAL A 57 -4.70 8.43 10.29
N PHE A 58 -4.85 7.13 10.44
CA PHE A 58 -3.74 6.18 10.42
C PHE A 58 -3.78 5.32 9.15
N VAL A 59 -2.72 5.34 8.38
CA VAL A 59 -2.55 4.44 7.24
C VAL A 59 -1.91 3.15 7.72
N SER A 60 -2.71 2.08 7.74
CA SER A 60 -2.30 0.71 8.03
C SER A 60 -2.01 -0.06 6.73
N SER A 61 -2.40 -1.30 6.62
CA SER A 61 -2.27 -2.12 5.40
C SER A 61 -3.24 -3.29 5.43
N ALA A 62 -3.80 -3.64 4.29
CA ALA A 62 -4.59 -4.88 4.13
C ALA A 62 -3.80 -6.16 4.45
N SER A 63 -2.47 -6.07 4.62
CA SER A 63 -1.64 -7.20 5.06
C SER A 63 -1.97 -7.72 6.46
N VAL A 64 -2.78 -7.02 7.26
CA VAL A 64 -3.31 -7.53 8.53
C VAL A 64 -4.19 -8.77 8.33
N PHE A 65 -4.78 -8.93 7.15
CA PHE A 65 -5.66 -10.06 6.81
C PHE A 65 -4.93 -11.26 6.19
N THR A 66 -3.67 -11.13 5.80
CA THR A 66 -2.93 -12.25 5.17
C THR A 66 -2.94 -13.49 6.04
N GLN A 67 -3.12 -14.65 5.45
CA GLN A 67 -3.01 -15.94 6.14
C GLN A 67 -1.56 -16.43 6.23
N LEU A 68 -0.67 -15.80 5.49
CA LEU A 68 0.74 -16.16 5.47
C LEU A 68 1.49 -15.63 6.71
N PRO A 69 2.49 -16.37 7.19
CA PRO A 69 3.37 -15.87 8.23
C PRO A 69 4.13 -14.64 7.74
N ALA A 70 3.88 -13.50 8.37
CA ALA A 70 4.56 -12.25 8.10
C ALA A 70 4.92 -11.56 9.41
N ALA A 71 6.21 -11.31 9.65
CA ALA A 71 6.70 -10.74 10.92
C ALA A 71 6.01 -9.40 11.28
N SER A 72 5.64 -8.61 10.28
CA SER A 72 4.96 -7.32 10.49
C SER A 72 3.45 -7.43 10.75
N LYS A 73 2.82 -8.59 10.53
CA LYS A 73 1.37 -8.77 10.75
C LYS A 73 0.98 -8.60 12.22
N PRO A 74 1.56 -9.34 13.19
CA PRO A 74 1.21 -9.18 14.60
C PRO A 74 1.48 -7.74 15.10
N VAL A 75 2.57 -7.11 14.63
CA VAL A 75 2.91 -5.73 14.99
C VAL A 75 1.83 -4.75 14.51
N ARG A 76 1.32 -4.91 13.28
CA ARG A 76 0.23 -4.07 12.75
C ARG A 76 -1.09 -4.31 13.47
N ILE A 77 -1.44 -5.55 13.75
CA ILE A 77 -2.65 -5.90 14.52
C ILE A 77 -2.60 -5.22 15.90
N GLN A 78 -1.46 -5.33 16.59
CA GLN A 78 -1.27 -4.67 17.87
C GLN A 78 -1.33 -3.14 17.75
N ALA A 79 -0.77 -2.56 16.68
CA ALA A 79 -0.85 -1.13 16.43
C ALA A 79 -2.29 -0.65 16.21
N GLU A 80 -3.07 -1.36 15.40
CA GLU A 80 -4.49 -1.03 15.20
C GLU A 80 -5.28 -1.15 16.50
N ARG A 81 -5.02 -2.17 17.32
CA ARG A 81 -5.64 -2.31 18.62
C ARG A 81 -5.32 -1.12 19.55
N LEU A 82 -4.06 -0.70 19.63
CA LEU A 82 -3.65 0.47 20.41
C LEU A 82 -4.37 1.75 19.92
N ILE A 83 -4.55 1.90 18.62
CA ILE A 83 -5.28 3.02 18.02
C ILE A 83 -6.77 2.97 18.43
N THR A 84 -7.41 1.81 18.30
CA THR A 84 -8.84 1.65 18.60
C THR A 84 -9.15 1.85 20.09
N GLU A 85 -8.25 1.48 20.98
CA GLU A 85 -8.36 1.63 22.43
C GLU A 85 -7.85 2.99 22.92
N SER A 86 -7.34 3.86 22.04
CA SER A 86 -6.65 5.11 22.41
C SER A 86 -7.57 6.20 22.97
N GLY A 87 -8.84 6.20 22.59
CA GLY A 87 -9.77 7.32 22.84
C GLY A 87 -9.54 8.55 21.95
N LEU A 88 -8.68 8.46 20.92
CA LEU A 88 -8.57 9.49 19.87
C LEU A 88 -9.78 9.43 18.93
N ASN A 89 -10.12 10.55 18.30
CA ASN A 89 -11.01 10.58 17.14
C ASN A 89 -10.25 10.05 15.92
N TYR A 90 -10.12 8.72 15.83
CA TYR A 90 -9.30 8.07 14.80
C TYR A 90 -10.11 7.59 13.59
N THR A 91 -9.41 7.41 12.47
CA THR A 91 -9.82 6.53 11.36
C THR A 91 -8.61 5.70 10.94
N VAL A 92 -8.81 4.41 10.67
CA VAL A 92 -7.78 3.50 10.14
C VAL A 92 -8.08 3.20 8.69
N LEU A 93 -7.09 3.40 7.81
CA LEU A 93 -7.17 3.08 6.40
C LEU A 93 -6.22 1.93 6.08
N ARG A 94 -6.71 0.88 5.42
CA ARG A 94 -5.98 -0.33 5.09
C ARG A 94 -5.82 -0.45 3.57
N PRO A 95 -4.87 0.27 2.97
CA PRO A 95 -4.62 0.11 1.53
C PRO A 95 -4.07 -1.27 1.20
N THR A 96 -4.40 -1.74 0.01
CA THR A 96 -3.82 -2.94 -0.60
C THR A 96 -2.45 -2.62 -1.20
N MET A 97 -2.10 -3.23 -2.34
CA MET A 97 -0.86 -2.94 -3.06
C MET A 97 -0.95 -1.56 -3.73
N ILE A 98 -0.35 -0.54 -3.10
CA ILE A 98 -0.31 0.81 -3.66
C ILE A 98 0.66 0.84 -4.84
N TYR A 99 0.24 1.47 -5.95
CA TYR A 99 1.06 1.70 -7.14
C TYR A 99 0.80 3.10 -7.71
N GLY A 100 1.56 3.49 -8.74
CA GLY A 100 1.42 4.78 -9.40
C GLY A 100 2.33 5.85 -8.79
N ALA A 101 3.45 5.47 -8.22
CA ALA A 101 4.49 6.40 -7.78
C ALA A 101 5.84 6.01 -8.40
N PRO A 102 6.70 6.98 -8.74
CA PRO A 102 8.02 6.67 -9.27
C PRO A 102 8.77 5.72 -8.34
N ARG A 103 9.22 4.57 -8.90
CA ARG A 103 9.95 3.53 -8.18
C ARG A 103 9.13 2.76 -7.13
N ASP A 104 7.81 2.63 -7.29
CA ASP A 104 7.07 1.67 -6.50
C ASP A 104 7.66 0.26 -6.66
N ARG A 105 7.36 -0.62 -5.70
CA ARG A 105 8.05 -1.93 -5.63
C ARG A 105 7.43 -3.00 -6.49
N ASN A 106 6.25 -2.77 -7.07
CA ASN A 106 5.43 -3.79 -7.70
C ASN A 106 5.16 -3.45 -9.17
N ILE A 107 4.27 -2.52 -9.45
CA ILE A 107 3.80 -2.23 -10.81
C ILE A 107 4.88 -1.51 -11.63
N TRP A 108 5.62 -0.59 -11.03
CA TRP A 108 6.80 0.01 -11.67
C TRP A 108 7.83 -1.04 -12.12
N ARG A 109 8.08 -2.07 -11.28
CA ARG A 109 8.99 -3.16 -11.65
C ARG A 109 8.43 -4.01 -12.77
N LEU A 110 7.12 -4.30 -12.74
CA LEU A 110 6.42 -5.00 -13.80
C LEU A 110 6.55 -4.23 -15.12
N ILE A 111 6.21 -2.94 -15.14
CA ILE A 111 6.33 -2.07 -16.31
C ILE A 111 7.76 -2.09 -16.86
N ASN A 112 8.77 -1.88 -16.02
CA ASN A 112 10.17 -1.86 -16.47
C ASN A 112 10.64 -3.22 -17.00
N HIS A 113 10.17 -4.32 -16.41
CA HIS A 113 10.46 -5.66 -16.94
C HIS A 113 9.84 -5.85 -18.32
N LEU A 114 8.56 -5.52 -18.48
CA LEU A 114 7.83 -5.66 -19.73
C LEU A 114 8.35 -4.72 -20.85
N ARG A 115 8.91 -3.56 -20.48
CA ARG A 115 9.60 -2.66 -21.44
C ARG A 115 10.89 -3.27 -21.98
N ARG A 116 11.60 -4.06 -21.19
CA ARG A 116 12.96 -4.54 -21.52
C ARG A 116 12.98 -5.95 -22.08
N TRP A 117 12.13 -6.84 -21.57
CA TRP A 117 12.23 -8.27 -21.85
C TRP A 117 11.01 -8.79 -22.61
N PRO A 118 11.22 -9.67 -23.63
CA PRO A 118 10.12 -10.25 -24.39
C PRO A 118 9.45 -11.44 -23.66
N VAL A 119 9.94 -11.80 -22.47
CA VAL A 119 9.43 -12.91 -21.68
C VAL A 119 9.24 -12.48 -20.22
N ILE A 120 8.23 -13.05 -19.55
CA ILE A 120 8.02 -12.87 -18.13
C ILE A 120 7.73 -14.20 -17.45
N PRO A 121 8.43 -14.55 -16.33
CA PRO A 121 8.09 -15.72 -15.54
C PRO A 121 6.82 -15.47 -14.72
N VAL A 122 5.91 -16.43 -14.77
CA VAL A 122 4.67 -16.46 -13.99
C VAL A 122 4.72 -17.68 -13.06
N VAL A 123 4.66 -17.48 -11.78
CA VAL A 123 4.65 -18.58 -10.79
C VAL A 123 3.26 -19.22 -10.79
N GLY A 124 3.23 -20.55 -10.91
CA GLY A 124 1.98 -21.30 -10.97
C GLY A 124 1.15 -20.93 -12.20
N ARG A 125 -0.15 -20.81 -12.01
CA ARG A 125 -1.09 -20.39 -13.06
C ARG A 125 -1.17 -18.87 -13.19
N GLY A 126 -0.74 -18.14 -12.15
CA GLY A 126 -0.82 -16.68 -12.12
C GLY A 126 -2.26 -16.15 -12.03
N ASP A 127 -3.17 -16.97 -11.52
CA ASP A 127 -4.62 -16.73 -11.42
C ASP A 127 -5.04 -16.17 -10.05
N ALA A 128 -4.16 -16.18 -9.05
CA ALA A 128 -4.44 -15.57 -7.75
C ALA A 128 -4.76 -14.07 -7.89
N LEU A 129 -5.86 -13.68 -7.26
CA LEU A 129 -6.43 -12.35 -7.40
C LEU A 129 -5.72 -11.33 -6.50
N GLN A 130 -5.36 -10.21 -7.09
CA GLN A 130 -4.84 -9.03 -6.42
C GLN A 130 -5.74 -7.84 -6.74
N GLN A 131 -5.78 -6.85 -5.86
CA GLN A 131 -6.61 -5.66 -6.05
C GLN A 131 -5.76 -4.41 -5.82
N PRO A 132 -4.82 -4.09 -6.74
CA PRO A 132 -3.92 -2.96 -6.60
C PRO A 132 -4.67 -1.64 -6.62
N VAL A 133 -4.24 -0.69 -5.78
CA VAL A 133 -4.86 0.63 -5.63
C VAL A 133 -3.92 1.74 -6.09
N PHE A 134 -4.44 2.69 -6.85
CA PHE A 134 -3.67 3.83 -7.32
C PHE A 134 -3.37 4.81 -6.18
N VAL A 135 -2.17 5.36 -6.15
CA VAL A 135 -1.69 6.17 -5.02
C VAL A 135 -2.53 7.41 -4.75
N GLU A 136 -3.05 8.06 -5.80
CA GLU A 136 -3.89 9.26 -5.66
C GLU A 136 -5.25 8.95 -5.02
N ASP A 137 -5.80 7.73 -5.27
CA ASP A 137 -7.05 7.30 -4.64
C ASP A 137 -6.86 7.10 -3.15
N VAL A 138 -5.73 6.52 -2.75
CA VAL A 138 -5.36 6.40 -1.32
C VAL A 138 -5.20 7.79 -0.70
N ALA A 139 -4.47 8.70 -1.34
CA ALA A 139 -4.27 10.06 -0.86
C ALA A 139 -5.59 10.82 -0.70
N THR A 140 -6.49 10.68 -1.68
CA THR A 140 -7.83 11.26 -1.65
C THR A 140 -8.65 10.73 -0.47
N ALA A 141 -8.63 9.41 -0.25
CA ALA A 141 -9.33 8.80 0.88
C ALA A 141 -8.76 9.26 2.23
N VAL A 142 -7.43 9.40 2.34
CA VAL A 142 -6.76 9.94 3.54
C VAL A 142 -7.27 11.34 3.85
N VAL A 143 -7.30 12.24 2.87
CA VAL A 143 -7.76 13.62 3.06
C VAL A 143 -9.25 13.67 3.40
N ARG A 144 -10.10 12.93 2.66
CA ARG A 144 -11.54 12.90 2.91
C ARG A 144 -11.88 12.36 4.30
N SER A 145 -11.17 11.34 4.75
CA SER A 145 -11.41 10.75 6.07
C SER A 145 -11.17 11.73 7.23
N ALA A 146 -10.31 12.73 7.07
CA ALA A 146 -10.07 13.73 8.11
C ALA A 146 -11.27 14.63 8.37
N GLY A 147 -12.02 15.00 7.32
CA GLY A 147 -13.21 15.83 7.41
C GLY A 147 -14.53 15.07 7.57
N ALA A 148 -14.49 13.73 7.67
CA ALA A 148 -15.67 12.90 7.77
C ALA A 148 -15.91 12.46 9.23
N ASP A 149 -16.79 13.17 9.96
CA ASP A 149 -17.08 12.85 11.37
C ASP A 149 -17.65 11.45 11.54
N HIS A 150 -18.46 11.00 10.58
CA HIS A 150 -19.02 9.64 10.57
C HIS A 150 -17.99 8.54 10.34
N ALA A 151 -16.75 8.89 9.94
CA ALA A 151 -15.63 7.97 9.82
C ALA A 151 -14.81 7.84 11.12
N ILE A 152 -15.13 8.60 12.15
CA ILE A 152 -14.49 8.49 13.47
C ILE A 152 -14.79 7.12 14.08
N GLY A 153 -13.75 6.47 14.60
CA GLY A 153 -13.83 5.15 15.22
C GLY A 153 -13.90 3.99 14.21
N LYS A 154 -13.79 4.26 12.92
CA LYS A 154 -13.94 3.24 11.87
C LYS A 154 -12.61 2.87 11.19
N ALA A 155 -12.61 1.70 10.55
CA ALA A 155 -11.53 1.21 9.71
C ALA A 155 -12.05 0.83 8.32
N TYR A 156 -11.32 1.23 7.26
CA TYR A 156 -11.72 1.03 5.87
C TYR A 156 -10.64 0.32 5.08
N ASN A 157 -11.04 -0.64 4.26
CA ASN A 157 -10.15 -1.19 3.24
C ASN A 157 -10.13 -0.26 2.02
N LEU A 158 -8.94 0.01 1.51
CA LEU A 158 -8.74 0.80 0.29
C LEU A 158 -8.08 -0.10 -0.75
N ALA A 159 -8.89 -0.68 -1.61
CA ALA A 159 -8.44 -1.50 -2.72
C ALA A 159 -8.83 -0.87 -4.06
N GLY A 160 -8.26 -1.34 -5.17
CA GLY A 160 -8.63 -0.89 -6.51
C GLY A 160 -10.06 -1.27 -6.88
N ALA A 161 -10.55 -0.76 -8.00
CA ALA A 161 -11.94 -0.90 -8.44
C ALA A 161 -12.37 -2.37 -8.62
N ALA A 162 -11.49 -3.22 -9.11
CA ALA A 162 -11.75 -4.64 -9.30
C ALA A 162 -10.51 -5.49 -9.02
N PRO A 163 -10.68 -6.75 -8.56
CA PRO A 163 -9.59 -7.69 -8.46
C PRO A 163 -9.14 -8.16 -9.85
N LEU A 164 -7.82 -8.37 -10.00
CA LEU A 164 -7.19 -8.88 -11.22
C LEU A 164 -6.19 -9.98 -10.86
N SER A 165 -6.09 -10.99 -11.71
CA SER A 165 -5.00 -11.96 -11.63
C SER A 165 -3.68 -11.33 -12.08
N PHE A 166 -2.56 -11.94 -11.69
CA PHE A 166 -1.25 -11.47 -12.14
C PHE A 166 -1.12 -11.52 -13.67
N VAL A 167 -1.71 -12.54 -14.30
CA VAL A 167 -1.76 -12.67 -15.76
C VAL A 167 -2.54 -11.50 -16.38
N GLN A 168 -3.70 -11.15 -15.84
CA GLN A 168 -4.47 -10.00 -16.32
C GLN A 168 -3.71 -8.66 -16.12
N MET A 169 -3.00 -8.48 -15.01
CA MET A 169 -2.16 -7.29 -14.82
C MET A 169 -1.05 -7.19 -15.88
N ILE A 170 -0.43 -8.32 -16.25
CA ILE A 170 0.55 -8.37 -17.35
C ILE A 170 -0.13 -7.97 -18.67
N ASP A 171 -1.29 -8.53 -18.98
CA ASP A 171 -1.98 -8.28 -20.25
C ASP A 171 -2.39 -6.82 -20.40
N VAL A 172 -2.99 -6.23 -19.37
CA VAL A 172 -3.35 -4.80 -19.34
C VAL A 172 -2.11 -3.94 -19.52
N THR A 173 -1.03 -4.24 -18.80
CA THR A 173 0.23 -3.47 -18.91
C THR A 173 0.86 -3.60 -20.28
N CYS A 174 0.89 -4.80 -20.87
CA CYS A 174 1.38 -5.04 -22.22
C CYS A 174 0.57 -4.28 -23.27
N ALA A 175 -0.76 -4.28 -23.16
CA ALA A 175 -1.64 -3.53 -24.05
C ALA A 175 -1.32 -2.03 -24.01
N ARG A 176 -1.12 -1.45 -22.84
CA ARG A 176 -0.74 -0.04 -22.67
C ARG A 176 0.65 0.29 -23.18
N LEU A 177 1.58 -0.67 -23.13
CA LEU A 177 2.93 -0.53 -23.68
C LEU A 177 3.01 -0.78 -25.19
N GLY A 178 1.94 -1.28 -25.83
CA GLY A 178 1.97 -1.72 -27.23
C GLY A 178 2.92 -2.89 -27.47
N ARG A 179 3.09 -3.80 -26.50
CA ARG A 179 4.04 -4.91 -26.56
C ARG A 179 3.36 -6.27 -26.35
N ASN A 180 3.92 -7.27 -27.02
CA ASN A 180 3.61 -8.68 -26.76
C ASN A 180 4.76 -9.31 -25.98
N VAL A 181 4.44 -9.92 -24.83
CA VAL A 181 5.40 -10.59 -23.96
C VAL A 181 4.93 -12.02 -23.70
N THR A 182 5.84 -12.98 -23.89
CA THR A 182 5.56 -14.40 -23.65
C THR A 182 5.58 -14.70 -22.15
N LYS A 183 4.49 -15.24 -21.63
CA LYS A 183 4.38 -15.69 -20.23
C LYS A 183 4.94 -17.11 -20.12
N ILE A 184 5.95 -17.32 -19.29
CA ILE A 184 6.54 -18.63 -19.00
C ILE A 184 6.06 -19.09 -17.63
N HIS A 185 5.14 -20.05 -17.60
CA HIS A 185 4.60 -20.59 -16.36
C HIS A 185 5.62 -21.52 -15.68
N LEU A 186 6.01 -21.17 -14.46
CA LEU A 186 6.96 -21.92 -13.65
C LEU A 186 6.21 -22.63 -12.52
N PRO A 187 6.39 -23.96 -12.35
CA PRO A 187 5.83 -24.62 -11.18
C PRO A 187 6.29 -23.98 -9.86
N PRO A 188 5.41 -23.82 -8.87
CA PRO A 188 5.74 -23.13 -7.61
C PRO A 188 6.97 -23.70 -6.90
N TRP A 189 7.19 -25.02 -6.97
CA TRP A 189 8.38 -25.65 -6.38
C TRP A 189 9.69 -25.20 -7.05
N MET A 190 9.68 -24.95 -8.38
CA MET A 190 10.85 -24.41 -9.08
C MET A 190 11.13 -22.96 -8.64
N ALA A 191 10.10 -22.16 -8.44
CA ALA A 191 10.26 -20.80 -7.93
C ALA A 191 10.83 -20.78 -6.51
N ARG A 192 10.43 -21.75 -5.66
CA ARG A 192 10.92 -21.88 -4.27
C ARG A 192 12.37 -22.37 -4.21
N THR A 193 12.75 -23.35 -5.06
CA THR A 193 14.10 -23.91 -5.09
C THR A 193 15.06 -23.07 -5.95
N GLY A 194 14.55 -22.45 -7.00
CA GLY A 194 15.31 -21.64 -7.96
C GLY A 194 15.68 -20.24 -7.45
N ALA A 195 15.26 -19.84 -6.25
CA ALA A 195 15.52 -18.49 -5.72
C ALA A 195 17.00 -18.09 -5.76
N ALA A 196 17.94 -19.04 -5.59
CA ALA A 196 19.38 -18.81 -5.69
C ALA A 196 19.83 -18.55 -7.15
N VAL A 197 19.20 -19.19 -8.13
CA VAL A 197 19.50 -19.00 -9.57
C VAL A 197 18.87 -17.70 -10.06
N PHE A 198 17.61 -17.42 -9.67
CA PHE A 198 16.91 -16.20 -10.02
C PHE A 198 17.56 -14.94 -9.45
N SER A 199 18.21 -15.05 -8.26
CA SER A 199 18.97 -13.93 -7.69
C SER A 199 20.17 -13.51 -8.53
N ARG A 200 20.81 -14.47 -9.23
CA ARG A 200 21.90 -14.19 -10.20
C ARG A 200 21.40 -13.52 -11.47
N LEU A 201 20.13 -13.71 -11.82
CA LEU A 201 19.46 -13.05 -12.95
C LEU A 201 18.82 -11.69 -12.55
N GLY A 202 19.13 -11.19 -11.35
CA GLY A 202 18.60 -9.92 -10.86
C GLY A 202 17.17 -9.99 -10.32
N LEU A 203 16.53 -11.16 -10.36
CA LEU A 203 15.20 -11.41 -9.81
C LEU A 203 15.35 -12.00 -8.40
N ARG A 204 15.36 -11.13 -7.38
CA ARG A 204 15.36 -11.57 -5.97
C ARG A 204 13.96 -12.03 -5.58
N ILE A 205 13.62 -13.27 -5.92
CA ILE A 205 12.34 -13.90 -5.51
C ILE A 205 12.63 -14.76 -4.28
N THR A 206 11.98 -14.43 -3.15
CA THR A 206 12.04 -15.24 -1.94
C THR A 206 10.87 -16.23 -1.89
N PRO A 207 10.99 -17.36 -1.17
CA PRO A 207 9.87 -18.29 -0.96
C PRO A 207 8.63 -17.62 -0.39
N GLU A 208 8.81 -16.62 0.49
CA GLU A 208 7.70 -15.82 1.03
C GLU A 208 7.02 -14.96 -0.04
N GLN A 209 7.79 -14.41 -0.99
CA GLN A 209 7.22 -13.65 -2.10
C GLN A 209 6.42 -14.54 -3.05
N VAL A 210 6.88 -15.77 -3.29
CA VAL A 210 6.14 -16.78 -4.06
C VAL A 210 4.80 -17.06 -3.40
N ALA A 211 4.80 -17.38 -2.10
CA ALA A 211 3.57 -17.64 -1.36
C ALA A 211 2.60 -16.45 -1.39
N ARG A 212 3.11 -15.23 -1.32
CA ARG A 212 2.29 -14.00 -1.39
C ARG A 212 1.65 -13.76 -2.76
N ILE A 213 2.25 -14.27 -3.82
CA ILE A 213 1.71 -14.17 -5.19
C ILE A 213 0.55 -15.17 -5.37
N GLU A 214 0.57 -16.29 -4.66
CA GLU A 214 -0.45 -17.34 -4.71
C GLU A 214 -1.65 -17.07 -3.77
N GLU A 215 -1.58 -16.07 -2.89
CA GLU A 215 -2.66 -15.69 -1.98
C GLU A 215 -3.63 -14.70 -2.65
N ASP A 216 -4.92 -15.03 -2.66
CA ASP A 216 -5.97 -14.08 -3.08
C ASP A 216 -6.07 -12.91 -2.12
N LYS A 217 -6.11 -11.69 -2.67
CA LYS A 217 -6.17 -10.42 -1.92
C LYS A 217 -7.30 -9.56 -2.47
N VAL A 218 -8.51 -10.02 -2.22
CA VAL A 218 -9.75 -9.34 -2.61
C VAL A 218 -10.41 -8.78 -1.35
N PHE A 219 -10.77 -7.50 -1.41
CA PHE A 219 -11.32 -6.79 -0.26
C PHE A 219 -12.56 -6.02 -0.66
N ASP A 220 -13.57 -6.08 0.20
CA ASP A 220 -14.73 -5.22 0.08
C ASP A 220 -14.36 -3.77 0.40
N ILE A 221 -14.75 -2.86 -0.49
CA ILE A 221 -14.55 -1.41 -0.39
C ILE A 221 -15.88 -0.65 -0.19
N GLY A 222 -17.00 -1.35 -0.02
CA GLY A 222 -18.33 -0.77 0.07
C GLY A 222 -18.47 0.26 1.18
N ALA A 223 -17.90 -0.02 2.35
CA ALA A 223 -17.90 0.93 3.47
C ALA A 223 -17.09 2.20 3.14
N ALA A 224 -15.94 2.08 2.47
CA ALA A 224 -15.17 3.23 2.04
C ALA A 224 -15.91 4.04 0.95
N ALA A 225 -16.58 3.36 0.01
CA ALA A 225 -17.38 4.01 -1.01
C ALA A 225 -18.53 4.83 -0.38
N ALA A 226 -19.25 4.24 0.57
CA ALA A 226 -20.38 4.89 1.24
C ALA A 226 -19.94 6.08 2.11
N ASP A 227 -18.95 5.87 2.97
CA ASP A 227 -18.56 6.85 3.98
C ASP A 227 -17.56 7.89 3.46
N LEU A 228 -16.64 7.52 2.56
CA LEU A 228 -15.57 8.39 2.09
C LEU A 228 -15.75 8.81 0.62
N ARG A 229 -16.86 8.43 -0.03
CA ARG A 229 -17.06 8.59 -1.49
C ARG A 229 -15.85 8.05 -2.26
N TYR A 230 -15.38 6.85 -1.83
CA TYR A 230 -14.22 6.22 -2.41
C TYR A 230 -14.56 5.56 -3.74
N GLU A 231 -14.04 6.10 -4.82
CA GLU A 231 -14.22 5.65 -6.19
C GLU A 231 -12.83 5.46 -6.82
N PRO A 232 -12.18 4.31 -6.58
CA PRO A 232 -10.83 4.09 -7.07
C PRO A 232 -10.80 3.90 -8.59
N LEU A 233 -9.70 4.32 -9.20
CA LEU A 233 -9.43 4.05 -10.60
C LEU A 233 -9.34 2.55 -10.86
N ASP A 234 -9.78 2.12 -12.03
CA ASP A 234 -9.45 0.80 -12.51
C ASP A 234 -7.95 0.68 -12.86
N PHE A 235 -7.48 -0.53 -12.93
CA PHE A 235 -6.06 -0.81 -13.14
C PHE A 235 -5.55 -0.29 -14.49
N ASP A 236 -6.36 -0.34 -15.53
CA ASP A 236 -6.01 0.11 -16.87
C ASP A 236 -5.73 1.61 -16.92
N HIS A 237 -6.63 2.42 -16.35
CA HIS A 237 -6.44 3.87 -16.24
C HIS A 237 -5.28 4.24 -15.31
N GLY A 238 -5.11 3.51 -14.20
CA GLY A 238 -4.00 3.73 -13.28
C GLY A 238 -2.64 3.46 -13.92
N VAL A 239 -2.50 2.36 -14.68
CA VAL A 239 -1.27 2.05 -15.45
C VAL A 239 -1.02 3.13 -16.50
N ALA A 240 -2.04 3.59 -17.21
CA ALA A 240 -1.88 4.66 -18.19
C ALA A 240 -1.31 5.95 -17.55
N ARG A 241 -1.81 6.34 -16.37
CA ARG A 241 -1.26 7.50 -15.62
C ARG A 241 0.17 7.27 -15.15
N GLU A 242 0.49 6.08 -14.65
CA GLU A 242 1.85 5.76 -14.23
C GLU A 242 2.83 5.82 -15.40
N LEU A 243 2.46 5.32 -16.58
CA LEU A 243 3.27 5.41 -17.78
C LEU A 243 3.53 6.87 -18.19
N GLN A 244 2.51 7.73 -18.13
CA GLN A 244 2.69 9.17 -18.42
C GLN A 244 3.67 9.86 -17.45
N TRP A 245 3.74 9.42 -16.20
CA TRP A 245 4.72 9.95 -15.25
C TRP A 245 6.13 9.43 -15.54
N LEU A 246 6.24 8.15 -15.90
CA LEU A 246 7.53 7.54 -16.22
C LEU A 246 8.16 8.12 -17.50
N ASP A 247 7.35 8.57 -18.44
CA ASP A 247 7.84 9.17 -19.68
C ASP A 247 8.30 10.63 -19.50
N LYS A 248 8.03 11.23 -18.33
CA LYS A 248 8.48 12.59 -17.94
C LYS A 248 9.77 12.58 -17.10
N LEU A 249 10.26 11.41 -16.70
CA LEU A 249 11.47 11.23 -15.88
C LEU A 249 12.69 10.92 -16.75
#